data_0ed740c649b0db54bc590861aee97a2e
#
_entry.id   0ed740c649b0db54bc590861aee97a2e
#
_cell.length_a   1.000
_cell.length_b   1.000
_cell.length_c   1.000
_cell.angle_alpha   90.00
_cell.angle_beta   90.00
_cell.angle_gamma   90.00
#
_symmetry.space_group_name_H-M   'P 1'
#
loop_
_entity.id
_entity.type
_entity.pdbx_description
1 polymer ?
#
loop_
_entity_poly.entity_id
_entity_poly.type
_entity_poly.pdbx_seq_one_letter_code
_entity_poly.pdbx_strand_id
1 'polypeptide(L)'
;MGNELESLQTIDRVEILTLMDNYVDVLLTNTDIVYRPPLAKDGQIPADTLVAEHGLSMLIKLYRGTESHTILFDTGYSSIGVIHNMEMLEIDPSEIETIVISHGHMDHTGTLYPILEKISGPVPLVIHPDAFASPRYFVLEDGRKLLFPQTLDKARLEKLGARLMERREPTLIADDMALVTGEVERTTTFEKGLPNAYLERNGNMEKDPILDDQAIAVHVRGKGLVIISGCAHAGIINTILYVRKVTGISDVHAVLGGFHLSGAFFEPIIEETINKIRKLEPKILVPMHCTGWKAIHRFSEEFPDSFILNSVGSTFTIVS
;
A
#
# COMPACT_ATOMS: atom_id res chain seq x y z
N MET A 1 2.69 -29.61 -9.78
CA MET A 1 2.18 -29.80 -8.43
C MET A 1 2.25 -28.42 -7.80
N GLY A 2 1.10 -27.72 -7.74
CA GLY A 2 1.04 -26.45 -7.02
C GLY A 2 1.25 -26.73 -5.53
N ASN A 3 2.22 -26.06 -4.91
CA ASN A 3 2.27 -26.01 -3.46
C ASN A 3 0.95 -25.40 -3.01
N GLU A 4 0.15 -26.14 -2.24
CA GLU A 4 -0.97 -25.53 -1.51
C GLU A 4 -0.33 -24.46 -0.62
N LEU A 5 -0.79 -23.21 -0.74
CA LEU A 5 -0.43 -22.16 0.18
C LEU A 5 -0.83 -22.65 1.60
N GLU A 6 0.11 -22.61 2.54
CA GLU A 6 -0.26 -22.69 3.94
C GLU A 6 -1.33 -21.63 4.22
N SER A 7 -2.31 -21.94 5.06
CA SER A 7 -3.47 -21.05 5.20
C SER A 7 -3.11 -19.77 5.94
N LEU A 8 -3.53 -18.62 5.39
CA LEU A 8 -3.43 -17.34 6.08
C LEU A 8 -4.01 -17.43 7.49
N GLN A 9 -3.20 -17.17 8.51
CA GLN A 9 -3.59 -17.27 9.90
C GLN A 9 -4.55 -16.13 10.29
N THR A 10 -5.50 -16.46 11.16
CA THR A 10 -6.42 -15.46 11.70
C THR A 10 -5.77 -14.69 12.84
N ILE A 11 -5.84 -13.37 12.80
CA ILE A 11 -5.30 -12.48 13.82
C ILE A 11 -6.41 -11.88 14.70
N ASP A 12 -6.03 -11.39 15.88
CA ASP A 12 -6.96 -10.79 16.83
C ASP A 12 -7.11 -9.28 16.61
N ARG A 13 -6.04 -8.62 16.11
CA ARG A 13 -6.03 -7.17 15.87
C ARG A 13 -5.02 -6.83 14.79
N VAL A 14 -5.37 -5.82 13.99
CA VAL A 14 -4.43 -5.11 13.10
C VAL A 14 -4.51 -3.61 13.39
N GLU A 15 -3.35 -2.96 13.43
CA GLU A 15 -3.19 -1.51 13.46
C GLU A 15 -2.45 -1.07 12.20
N ILE A 16 -3.00 -0.08 11.50
CA ILE A 16 -2.45 0.44 10.23
C ILE A 16 -2.25 1.94 10.42
N LEU A 17 -1.00 2.35 10.58
CA LEU A 17 -0.60 3.75 10.70
C LEU A 17 -0.18 4.28 9.33
N THR A 18 -0.80 5.33 8.85
CA THR A 18 -0.37 6.05 7.65
C THR A 18 0.83 6.93 7.95
N LEU A 19 2.01 6.53 7.49
CA LEU A 19 3.24 7.32 7.62
C LEU A 19 3.38 8.37 6.52
N MET A 20 2.83 8.10 5.32
CA MET A 20 2.85 9.03 4.19
C MET A 20 1.62 8.84 3.31
N ASP A 21 1.03 9.95 2.90
CA ASP A 21 -0.07 10.07 1.94
C ASP A 21 -0.09 11.49 1.36
N ASN A 22 -0.95 11.74 0.37
CA ASN A 22 -1.13 13.04 -0.29
C ASN A 22 -1.79 14.10 0.60
N TYR A 23 -2.30 13.73 1.78
CA TYR A 23 -3.12 14.61 2.62
C TYR A 23 -2.74 14.53 4.10
N VAL A 24 -2.61 15.68 4.74
CA VAL A 24 -2.47 15.84 6.19
C VAL A 24 -3.41 16.92 6.69
N ASP A 25 -4.17 16.62 7.76
CA ASP A 25 -5.05 17.55 8.44
C ASP A 25 -5.03 17.27 9.94
N VAL A 26 -4.44 18.18 10.68
CA VAL A 26 -4.24 18.09 12.13
C VAL A 26 -5.52 18.37 12.94
N LEU A 27 -6.59 18.80 12.28
CA LEU A 27 -7.87 19.11 12.91
C LEU A 27 -8.89 17.98 12.84
N LEU A 28 -8.59 16.90 12.12
CA LEU A 28 -9.47 15.74 12.06
C LEU A 28 -9.60 15.07 13.44
N THR A 29 -10.82 14.72 13.80
CA THR A 29 -11.12 14.09 15.08
C THR A 29 -10.99 12.57 15.04
N ASN A 30 -10.77 11.97 16.22
CA ASN A 30 -10.79 10.52 16.39
C ASN A 30 -12.21 9.96 16.19
N THR A 31 -12.25 8.67 15.84
CA THR A 31 -13.47 7.85 15.85
C THR A 31 -13.18 6.55 16.62
N ASP A 32 -14.15 5.66 16.72
CA ASP A 32 -13.96 4.34 17.36
C ASP A 32 -12.92 3.46 16.63
N ILE A 33 -12.67 3.74 15.35
CA ILE A 33 -11.77 2.95 14.49
C ILE A 33 -10.46 3.68 14.21
N VAL A 34 -10.46 5.01 14.23
CA VAL A 34 -9.31 5.83 13.82
C VAL A 34 -8.84 6.71 14.96
N TYR A 35 -7.59 6.52 15.34
CA TYR A 35 -6.84 7.44 16.19
C TYR A 35 -6.01 8.38 15.33
N ARG A 36 -5.98 9.66 15.67
CA ARG A 36 -5.16 10.70 15.02
C ARG A 36 -4.29 11.41 16.04
N PRO A 37 -3.08 11.83 15.66
CA PRO A 37 -2.19 12.57 16.57
C PRO A 37 -2.90 13.82 17.12
N PRO A 38 -2.73 14.13 18.40
CA PRO A 38 -3.35 15.31 18.99
C PRO A 38 -2.71 16.59 18.44
N LEU A 39 -3.52 17.64 18.24
CA LEU A 39 -3.06 18.95 17.81
C LEU A 39 -2.03 19.57 18.78
N ALA A 40 -2.13 19.24 20.07
CA ALA A 40 -1.25 19.79 21.10
C ALA A 40 -0.65 18.66 21.94
N LYS A 41 0.63 18.82 22.32
CA LYS A 41 1.35 17.96 23.27
C LYS A 41 1.74 18.81 24.49
N ASP A 42 1.47 18.31 25.70
CA ASP A 42 1.79 19.01 26.98
C ASP A 42 1.25 20.46 27.06
N GLY A 43 0.06 20.68 26.45
CA GLY A 43 -0.60 22.00 26.44
C GLY A 43 -0.03 23.00 25.45
N GLN A 44 0.86 22.57 24.55
CA GLN A 44 1.48 23.40 23.52
C GLN A 44 1.23 22.82 22.13
N ILE A 45 0.98 23.70 21.15
CA ILE A 45 0.96 23.32 19.74
C ILE A 45 2.43 23.24 19.27
N PRO A 46 2.89 22.09 18.74
CA PRO A 46 4.26 21.95 18.25
C PRO A 46 4.58 22.96 17.14
N ALA A 47 5.84 23.40 17.08
CA ALA A 47 6.31 24.25 15.99
C ALA A 47 6.57 23.47 14.68
N ASP A 48 6.74 22.16 14.79
CA ASP A 48 6.93 21.24 13.67
C ASP A 48 5.84 20.17 13.68
N THR A 49 5.48 19.62 12.51
CA THR A 49 4.37 18.69 12.38
C THR A 49 4.58 17.70 11.24
N LEU A 50 3.62 16.80 11.07
CA LEU A 50 3.59 15.82 9.98
C LEU A 50 3.54 16.51 8.61
N VAL A 51 4.17 15.88 7.62
CA VAL A 51 4.18 16.33 6.22
C VAL A 51 3.46 15.34 5.33
N ALA A 52 2.88 15.82 4.24
CA ALA A 52 2.27 15.03 3.18
C ALA A 52 3.05 15.20 1.88
N GLU A 53 3.09 14.16 1.05
CA GLU A 53 3.66 14.19 -0.30
C GLU A 53 2.91 13.22 -1.22
N HIS A 54 3.10 13.34 -2.53
CA HIS A 54 2.56 12.35 -3.47
C HIS A 54 3.34 11.04 -3.34
N GLY A 55 3.04 10.27 -2.29
CA GLY A 55 3.70 9.02 -1.97
C GLY A 55 2.91 8.25 -0.92
N LEU A 56 3.17 6.96 -0.81
CA LEU A 56 2.50 6.10 0.17
C LEU A 56 3.50 5.41 1.08
N SER A 57 3.18 5.37 2.37
CA SER A 57 3.86 4.51 3.34
C SER A 57 2.93 4.22 4.51
N MET A 58 2.87 2.95 4.92
CA MET A 58 2.07 2.50 6.06
C MET A 58 2.89 1.59 6.97
N LEU A 59 2.74 1.76 8.28
CA LEU A 59 3.25 0.82 9.29
C LEU A 59 2.09 -0.04 9.76
N ILE A 60 2.23 -1.36 9.59
CA ILE A 60 1.19 -2.35 9.89
C ILE A 60 1.67 -3.18 11.07
N LYS A 61 0.93 -3.15 12.19
CA LYS A 61 1.18 -4.01 13.36
C LYS A 61 0.09 -5.07 13.47
N LEU A 62 0.51 -6.33 13.51
CA LEU A 62 -0.35 -7.51 13.60
C LEU A 62 -0.25 -8.11 14.99
N TYR A 63 -1.37 -8.59 15.54
CA TYR A 63 -1.41 -9.17 16.87
C TYR A 63 -2.23 -10.48 16.89
N ARG A 64 -1.63 -11.54 17.47
CA ARG A 64 -2.27 -12.84 17.70
C ARG A 64 -1.88 -13.35 19.10
N GLY A 65 -2.78 -13.27 20.05
CA GLY A 65 -2.47 -13.59 21.45
C GLY A 65 -1.37 -12.69 21.98
N THR A 66 -0.20 -13.26 22.31
CA THR A 66 0.99 -12.55 22.77
C THR A 66 2.00 -12.24 21.65
N GLU A 67 1.78 -12.76 20.47
CA GLU A 67 2.64 -12.54 19.30
C GLU A 67 2.26 -11.23 18.61
N SER A 68 3.28 -10.52 18.13
CA SER A 68 3.08 -9.32 17.31
C SER A 68 4.16 -9.20 16.25
N HIS A 69 3.80 -8.65 15.09
CA HIS A 69 4.72 -8.37 14.00
C HIS A 69 4.52 -6.98 13.45
N THR A 70 5.61 -6.35 13.03
CA THR A 70 5.61 -5.00 12.45
C THR A 70 6.11 -5.05 11.01
N ILE A 71 5.25 -4.63 10.08
CA ILE A 71 5.52 -4.57 8.64
C ILE A 71 5.51 -3.11 8.20
N LEU A 72 6.54 -2.69 7.48
CA LEU A 72 6.51 -1.44 6.73
C LEU A 72 6.07 -1.73 5.29
N PHE A 73 4.99 -1.11 4.86
CA PHE A 73 4.47 -1.21 3.49
C PHE A 73 4.68 0.10 2.75
N ASP A 74 5.53 0.07 1.73
CA ASP A 74 6.02 1.22 0.95
C ASP A 74 6.77 2.29 1.76
N THR A 75 7.45 3.22 1.07
CA THR A 75 8.37 4.17 1.71
C THR A 75 8.30 5.59 1.15
N GLY A 76 7.15 6.00 0.58
CA GLY A 76 6.92 7.36 0.10
C GLY A 76 7.75 7.76 -1.12
N TYR A 77 7.74 9.05 -1.44
CA TYR A 77 8.36 9.64 -2.63
C TYR A 77 9.73 10.24 -2.34
N SER A 78 9.80 11.15 -1.38
CA SER A 78 11.04 11.83 -1.04
C SER A 78 11.95 10.95 -0.16
N SER A 79 13.23 11.28 -0.10
CA SER A 79 14.17 10.59 0.76
C SER A 79 14.07 10.98 2.24
N ILE A 80 13.20 11.92 2.60
CA ILE A 80 13.10 12.51 3.94
C ILE A 80 11.72 12.41 4.57
N GLY A 81 10.64 12.40 3.77
CA GLY A 81 9.27 12.58 4.26
C GLY A 81 8.84 11.51 5.27
N VAL A 82 9.03 10.24 4.95
CA VAL A 82 8.65 9.13 5.85
C VAL A 82 9.50 9.13 7.12
N ILE A 83 10.81 9.40 7.03
CA ILE A 83 11.69 9.49 8.20
C ILE A 83 11.26 10.66 9.10
N HIS A 84 10.96 11.82 8.53
CA HIS A 84 10.44 12.95 9.29
C HIS A 84 9.16 12.59 10.03
N ASN A 85 8.21 11.95 9.37
CA ASN A 85 6.95 11.55 9.99
C ASN A 85 7.14 10.46 11.05
N MET A 86 8.07 9.51 10.85
CA MET A 86 8.44 8.54 11.89
C MET A 86 8.99 9.25 13.14
N GLU A 87 9.87 10.24 12.97
CA GLU A 87 10.42 11.04 14.08
C GLU A 87 9.32 11.82 14.82
N MET A 88 8.40 12.47 14.07
CA MET A 88 7.27 13.20 14.69
C MET A 88 6.30 12.28 15.44
N LEU A 89 6.12 11.05 14.97
CA LEU A 89 5.24 10.04 15.56
C LEU A 89 5.94 9.17 16.61
N GLU A 90 7.22 9.43 16.88
CA GLU A 90 8.03 8.66 17.83
C GLU A 90 8.14 7.16 17.45
N ILE A 91 8.17 6.85 16.16
CA ILE A 91 8.33 5.50 15.64
C ILE A 91 9.81 5.15 15.50
N ASP A 92 10.23 4.08 16.16
CA ASP A 92 11.59 3.55 16.01
C ASP A 92 11.66 2.62 14.79
N PRO A 93 12.44 2.95 13.74
CA PRO A 93 12.61 2.08 12.58
C PRO A 93 13.14 0.68 12.92
N SER A 94 13.80 0.50 14.06
CA SER A 94 14.30 -0.81 14.50
C SER A 94 13.20 -1.81 14.89
N GLU A 95 11.95 -1.33 15.09
CA GLU A 95 10.79 -2.20 15.30
C GLU A 95 10.29 -2.88 14.01
N ILE A 96 10.78 -2.45 12.83
CA ILE A 96 10.35 -3.02 11.54
C ILE A 96 11.00 -4.38 11.34
N GLU A 97 10.18 -5.42 11.29
CA GLU A 97 10.61 -6.81 11.11
C GLU A 97 10.61 -7.25 9.64
N THR A 98 9.78 -6.61 8.82
CA THR A 98 9.67 -6.91 7.38
C THR A 98 9.29 -5.64 6.62
N ILE A 99 9.92 -5.42 5.48
CA ILE A 99 9.54 -4.37 4.54
C ILE A 99 8.87 -5.04 3.33
N VAL A 100 7.77 -4.47 2.87
CA VAL A 100 7.07 -4.90 1.64
C VAL A 100 6.98 -3.70 0.71
N ILE A 101 7.45 -3.85 -0.52
CA ILE A 101 7.29 -2.83 -1.58
C ILE A 101 6.18 -3.28 -2.50
N SER A 102 5.14 -2.46 -2.63
CA SER A 102 3.99 -2.77 -3.48
C SER A 102 4.37 -2.87 -4.96
N HIS A 103 5.19 -1.94 -5.45
CA HIS A 103 5.73 -1.94 -6.82
C HIS A 103 6.91 -0.95 -6.95
N GLY A 104 7.59 -0.94 -8.08
CA GLY A 104 8.86 -0.21 -8.27
C GLY A 104 8.73 1.26 -8.66
N HIS A 105 7.58 1.93 -8.52
CA HIS A 105 7.48 3.36 -8.77
C HIS A 105 8.11 4.19 -7.64
N MET A 106 8.58 5.38 -8.02
CA MET A 106 9.37 6.24 -7.13
C MET A 106 8.61 6.75 -5.90
N ASP A 107 7.31 6.88 -5.98
CA ASP A 107 6.44 7.35 -4.91
C ASP A 107 6.09 6.28 -3.85
N HIS A 108 6.70 5.09 -4.00
CA HIS A 108 6.64 3.97 -3.05
C HIS A 108 8.01 3.55 -2.50
N THR A 109 9.10 4.08 -3.06
CA THR A 109 10.46 3.61 -2.79
C THR A 109 11.43 4.71 -2.33
N GLY A 110 10.96 5.95 -2.19
CA GLY A 110 11.81 7.13 -2.01
C GLY A 110 12.65 7.14 -0.74
N THR A 111 12.08 6.77 0.40
CA THR A 111 12.77 6.78 1.72
C THR A 111 13.40 5.43 2.06
N LEU A 112 13.36 4.41 1.18
CA LEU A 112 13.78 3.04 1.50
C LEU A 112 15.24 2.96 2.00
N TYR A 113 16.19 3.62 1.33
CA TYR A 113 17.59 3.59 1.76
C TYR A 113 17.81 4.27 3.12
N PRO A 114 17.31 5.49 3.39
CA PRO A 114 17.39 6.10 4.72
C PRO A 114 16.79 5.24 5.83
N ILE A 115 15.70 4.52 5.58
CA ILE A 115 15.10 3.61 6.56
C ILE A 115 16.03 2.43 6.83
N LEU A 116 16.59 1.79 5.79
CA LEU A 116 17.55 0.69 5.94
C LEU A 116 18.80 1.11 6.72
N GLU A 117 19.26 2.35 6.54
CA GLU A 117 20.40 2.90 7.31
C GLU A 117 20.11 3.06 8.81
N LYS A 118 18.82 3.23 9.19
CA LYS A 118 18.38 3.35 10.59
C LYS A 118 18.04 1.98 11.22
N ILE A 119 17.74 0.97 10.43
CA ILE A 119 17.47 -0.39 10.93
C ILE A 119 18.80 -1.07 11.31
N SER A 120 18.88 -1.55 12.54
CA SER A 120 20.06 -2.27 13.03
C SER A 120 19.99 -3.75 12.68
N GLY A 121 20.63 -4.15 11.58
CA GLY A 121 20.75 -5.55 11.17
C GLY A 121 19.97 -5.91 9.91
N PRO A 122 20.03 -7.19 9.50
CA PRO A 122 19.38 -7.61 8.28
C PRO A 122 17.86 -7.67 8.42
N VAL A 123 17.13 -7.04 7.49
CA VAL A 123 15.67 -7.02 7.43
C VAL A 123 15.17 -7.70 6.13
N PRO A 124 14.17 -8.59 6.18
CA PRO A 124 13.49 -9.12 5.00
C PRO A 124 12.83 -7.99 4.20
N LEU A 125 13.08 -7.97 2.89
CA LEU A 125 12.44 -7.07 1.94
C LEU A 125 11.70 -7.88 0.89
N VAL A 126 10.38 -7.97 1.03
CA VAL A 126 9.50 -8.66 0.09
C VAL A 126 9.20 -7.73 -1.07
N ILE A 127 9.55 -8.14 -2.27
CA ILE A 127 9.47 -7.32 -3.47
C ILE A 127 9.24 -8.21 -4.69
N HIS A 128 8.48 -7.71 -5.65
CA HIS A 128 8.35 -8.40 -6.93
C HIS A 128 9.62 -8.19 -7.78
N PRO A 129 10.14 -9.19 -8.51
CA PRO A 129 11.37 -9.04 -9.30
C PRO A 129 11.27 -7.95 -10.38
N ASP A 130 10.07 -7.72 -10.97
CA ASP A 130 9.88 -6.68 -11.97
C ASP A 130 9.85 -5.25 -11.38
N ALA A 131 9.84 -5.07 -10.06
CA ALA A 131 10.03 -3.76 -9.43
C ALA A 131 11.40 -3.15 -9.75
N PHE A 132 12.38 -3.98 -10.09
CA PHE A 132 13.71 -3.56 -10.56
C PHE A 132 13.78 -3.29 -12.07
N ALA A 133 12.66 -3.49 -12.81
CA ALA A 133 12.67 -3.28 -14.25
C ALA A 133 12.95 -1.80 -14.60
N SER A 134 13.93 -1.57 -15.44
CA SER A 134 14.36 -0.24 -15.88
C SER A 134 15.06 -0.37 -17.24
N PRO A 135 14.92 0.64 -18.13
CA PRO A 135 14.14 1.88 -17.95
C PRO A 135 12.63 1.68 -18.19
N ARG A 136 11.81 2.36 -17.40
CA ARG A 136 10.37 2.48 -17.57
C ARG A 136 10.00 3.86 -18.10
N TYR A 137 8.96 3.95 -18.90
CA TYR A 137 8.52 5.19 -19.53
C TYR A 137 7.01 5.37 -19.45
N PHE A 138 6.59 6.61 -19.27
CA PHE A 138 5.24 7.04 -19.59
C PHE A 138 5.28 7.75 -20.96
N VAL A 139 4.49 7.30 -21.94
CA VAL A 139 4.46 7.86 -23.28
C VAL A 139 3.24 8.77 -23.42
N LEU A 140 3.50 10.06 -23.67
CA LEU A 140 2.46 11.06 -23.87
C LEU A 140 1.79 10.88 -25.24
N GLU A 141 0.61 11.50 -25.43
CA GLU A 141 -0.14 11.44 -26.70
C GLU A 141 0.64 12.00 -27.89
N ASP A 142 1.52 12.98 -27.66
CA ASP A 142 2.42 13.55 -28.67
C ASP A 142 3.68 12.70 -28.95
N GLY A 143 3.79 11.54 -28.31
CA GLY A 143 4.89 10.58 -28.49
C GLY A 143 6.11 10.88 -27.61
N ARG A 144 6.13 11.95 -26.83
CA ARG A 144 7.22 12.19 -25.87
C ARG A 144 7.25 11.11 -24.79
N LYS A 145 8.46 10.69 -24.43
CA LYS A 145 8.69 9.69 -23.39
C LYS A 145 9.14 10.39 -22.11
N LEU A 146 8.43 10.16 -21.04
CA LEU A 146 8.82 10.56 -19.68
C LEU A 146 9.47 9.34 -19.01
N LEU A 147 10.74 9.46 -18.68
CA LEU A 147 11.49 8.39 -18.01
C LEU A 147 11.13 8.38 -16.52
N PHE A 148 10.74 7.22 -15.99
CA PHE A 148 10.65 7.02 -14.55
C PHE A 148 12.06 6.94 -13.94
N PRO A 149 12.32 7.62 -12.81
CA PRO A 149 13.59 7.48 -12.13
C PRO A 149 13.76 6.06 -11.60
N GLN A 150 14.95 5.49 -11.79
CA GLN A 150 15.30 4.22 -11.18
C GLN A 150 15.72 4.47 -9.73
N THR A 151 14.85 4.07 -8.79
CA THR A 151 15.03 4.26 -7.34
C THR A 151 15.57 3.02 -6.64
N LEU A 152 15.48 1.84 -7.27
CA LEU A 152 15.87 0.56 -6.68
C LEU A 152 17.16 0.03 -7.31
N ASP A 153 18.13 -0.32 -6.46
CA ASP A 153 19.37 -0.99 -6.82
C ASP A 153 19.62 -2.17 -5.86
N LYS A 154 19.63 -3.40 -6.39
CA LYS A 154 19.75 -4.63 -5.59
C LYS A 154 21.02 -4.65 -4.75
N ALA A 155 22.15 -4.32 -5.34
CA ALA A 155 23.44 -4.38 -4.65
C ALA A 155 23.51 -3.36 -3.50
N ARG A 156 22.92 -2.17 -3.71
CA ARG A 156 22.83 -1.16 -2.65
C ARG A 156 21.90 -1.59 -1.53
N LEU A 157 20.73 -2.18 -1.84
CA LEU A 157 19.80 -2.70 -0.86
C LEU A 157 20.42 -3.78 0.01
N GLU A 158 21.07 -4.78 -0.61
CA GLU A 158 21.78 -5.85 0.09
C GLU A 158 22.93 -5.32 0.97
N LYS A 159 23.69 -4.34 0.46
CA LYS A 159 24.76 -3.68 1.23
C LYS A 159 24.25 -2.97 2.48
N LEU A 160 23.01 -2.47 2.45
CA LEU A 160 22.35 -1.82 3.59
C LEU A 160 21.61 -2.80 4.49
N GLY A 161 21.74 -4.10 4.27
CA GLY A 161 21.17 -5.15 5.12
C GLY A 161 19.80 -5.66 4.68
N ALA A 162 19.26 -5.24 3.55
CA ALA A 162 18.05 -5.84 3.02
C ALA A 162 18.28 -7.30 2.58
N ARG A 163 17.48 -8.22 3.08
CA ARG A 163 17.42 -9.61 2.59
C ARG A 163 16.30 -9.68 1.55
N LEU A 164 16.67 -9.61 0.27
CA LEU A 164 15.72 -9.61 -0.83
C LEU A 164 14.93 -10.92 -0.90
N MET A 165 13.62 -10.82 -0.79
CA MET A 165 12.65 -11.90 -1.00
C MET A 165 11.86 -11.59 -2.27
N GLU A 166 12.46 -11.90 -3.44
CA GLU A 166 11.82 -11.69 -4.73
C GLU A 166 10.74 -12.74 -4.94
N ARG A 167 9.46 -12.31 -5.05
CA ARG A 167 8.30 -13.20 -5.19
C ARG A 167 7.36 -12.72 -6.29
N ARG A 168 6.89 -13.66 -7.09
CA ARG A 168 5.82 -13.44 -8.09
C ARG A 168 4.48 -13.99 -7.59
N GLU A 169 4.56 -15.09 -6.85
CA GLU A 169 3.39 -15.80 -6.32
C GLU A 169 2.99 -15.24 -4.94
N PRO A 170 1.76 -15.51 -4.51
CA PRO A 170 1.31 -15.20 -3.16
C PRO A 170 2.26 -15.77 -2.10
N THR A 171 2.63 -14.95 -1.14
CA THR A 171 3.63 -15.30 -0.13
C THR A 171 3.13 -14.90 1.26
N LEU A 172 3.16 -15.85 2.19
CA LEU A 172 2.86 -15.58 3.60
C LEU A 172 4.10 -15.03 4.30
N ILE A 173 3.87 -14.06 5.19
CA ILE A 173 4.91 -13.39 6.00
C ILE A 173 4.39 -13.18 7.42
N ALA A 174 5.29 -12.78 8.34
CA ALA A 174 4.92 -12.49 9.73
C ALA A 174 4.21 -13.69 10.39
N ASP A 175 4.88 -14.87 10.38
CA ASP A 175 4.35 -16.14 10.88
C ASP A 175 2.95 -16.46 10.33
N ASP A 176 2.79 -16.29 9.01
CA ASP A 176 1.56 -16.52 8.23
C ASP A 176 0.39 -15.60 8.60
N MET A 177 0.62 -14.53 9.37
CA MET A 177 -0.41 -13.56 9.73
C MET A 177 -0.74 -12.55 8.62
N ALA A 178 0.11 -12.42 7.61
CA ALA A 178 -0.14 -11.56 6.46
C ALA A 178 0.21 -12.28 5.15
N LEU A 179 -0.57 -11.99 4.12
CA LEU A 179 -0.38 -12.43 2.75
C LEU A 179 0.08 -11.24 1.90
N VAL A 180 1.20 -11.38 1.20
CA VAL A 180 1.58 -10.51 0.07
C VAL A 180 1.12 -11.19 -1.20
N THR A 181 0.35 -10.50 -2.04
CA THR A 181 -0.35 -11.13 -3.17
C THR A 181 0.58 -11.63 -4.29
N GLY A 182 1.75 -11.03 -4.48
CA GLY A 182 2.48 -11.20 -5.72
C GLY A 182 1.68 -10.63 -6.90
N GLU A 183 1.86 -11.20 -8.09
CA GLU A 183 1.16 -10.80 -9.32
C GLU A 183 -0.36 -10.97 -9.19
N VAL A 184 -1.10 -9.87 -9.28
CA VAL A 184 -2.56 -9.89 -9.18
C VAL A 184 -3.18 -10.28 -10.52
N GLU A 185 -4.00 -11.35 -10.52
CA GLU A 185 -4.74 -11.78 -11.70
C GLU A 185 -5.81 -10.74 -12.09
N ARG A 186 -5.80 -10.34 -13.36
CA ARG A 186 -6.76 -9.35 -13.91
C ARG A 186 -7.92 -10.05 -14.56
N THR A 187 -9.09 -10.02 -13.94
CA THR A 187 -10.31 -10.69 -14.40
C THR A 187 -11.42 -9.73 -14.80
N THR A 188 -11.36 -8.47 -14.32
CA THR A 188 -12.36 -7.46 -14.69
C THR A 188 -12.12 -6.92 -16.11
N THR A 189 -13.19 -6.51 -16.78
CA THR A 189 -13.11 -5.99 -18.16
C THR A 189 -12.74 -4.50 -18.23
N PHE A 190 -12.83 -3.78 -17.11
CA PHE A 190 -12.66 -2.32 -17.07
C PHE A 190 -11.33 -1.87 -16.45
N GLU A 191 -10.74 -2.64 -15.54
CA GLU A 191 -9.44 -2.36 -14.93
C GLU A 191 -8.30 -2.86 -15.85
N LYS A 192 -7.87 -2.01 -16.77
CA LYS A 192 -6.92 -2.39 -17.85
C LYS A 192 -5.46 -2.02 -17.56
N GLY A 193 -5.17 -1.51 -16.35
CA GLY A 193 -3.86 -1.00 -15.99
C GLY A 193 -3.53 0.35 -16.62
N LEU A 194 -2.27 0.78 -16.54
CA LEU A 194 -1.80 2.08 -17.02
C LEU A 194 -1.55 2.02 -18.55
N PRO A 195 -2.38 2.66 -19.38
CA PRO A 195 -2.36 2.42 -20.83
C PRO A 195 -1.10 2.92 -21.54
N ASN A 196 -0.44 3.94 -21.00
CA ASN A 196 0.73 4.57 -21.59
C ASN A 196 2.05 4.21 -20.88
N ALA A 197 2.05 3.18 -20.04
CA ALA A 197 3.25 2.63 -19.43
C ALA A 197 3.98 1.71 -20.42
N TYR A 198 5.28 1.90 -20.49
CA TYR A 198 6.19 1.09 -21.31
C TYR A 198 7.46 0.79 -20.55
N LEU A 199 8.09 -0.31 -20.86
CA LEU A 199 9.42 -0.65 -20.40
C LEU A 199 10.31 -1.06 -21.58
N GLU A 200 11.62 -0.95 -21.40
CA GLU A 200 12.58 -1.39 -22.39
C GLU A 200 13.23 -2.70 -21.93
N ARG A 201 13.11 -3.76 -22.78
CA ARG A 201 13.77 -5.03 -22.56
C ARG A 201 14.58 -5.39 -23.80
N ASN A 202 15.88 -5.66 -23.64
CA ASN A 202 16.77 -6.04 -24.73
C ASN A 202 16.78 -5.03 -25.91
N GLY A 203 16.66 -3.73 -25.60
CA GLY A 203 16.61 -2.67 -26.60
C GLY A 203 15.27 -2.49 -27.33
N ASN A 204 14.23 -3.23 -26.93
CA ASN A 204 12.88 -3.09 -27.46
C ASN A 204 11.94 -2.47 -26.45
N MET A 205 11.14 -1.52 -26.90
CA MET A 205 10.05 -0.97 -26.09
C MET A 205 8.82 -1.86 -26.17
N GLU A 206 8.31 -2.28 -25.02
CA GLU A 206 7.07 -3.05 -24.88
C GLU A 206 6.15 -2.41 -23.86
N LYS A 207 4.86 -2.74 -23.91
CA LYS A 207 3.90 -2.31 -22.88
C LYS A 207 4.36 -2.81 -21.53
N ASP A 208 4.32 -1.91 -20.54
CA ASP A 208 4.54 -2.30 -19.14
C ASP A 208 3.20 -2.64 -18.49
N PRO A 209 2.94 -3.91 -18.21
CA PRO A 209 1.70 -4.30 -17.53
C PRO A 209 1.74 -4.01 -16.02
N ILE A 210 2.89 -3.56 -15.49
CA ILE A 210 3.12 -3.34 -14.04
C ILE A 210 2.70 -4.60 -13.27
N LEU A 211 3.33 -5.73 -13.59
CA LEU A 211 3.07 -7.02 -12.93
C LEU A 211 3.57 -7.03 -11.47
N ASP A 212 4.45 -6.11 -11.15
CA ASP A 212 4.99 -5.92 -9.80
C ASP A 212 3.99 -5.33 -8.82
N ASP A 213 2.81 -4.88 -9.28
CA ASP A 213 1.76 -4.33 -8.41
C ASP A 213 1.16 -5.41 -7.51
N GLN A 214 1.43 -5.31 -6.19
CA GLN A 214 1.01 -6.25 -5.18
C GLN A 214 0.42 -5.55 -3.95
N ALA A 215 -0.37 -6.29 -3.17
CA ALA A 215 -1.07 -5.82 -2.00
C ALA A 215 -0.79 -6.71 -0.78
N ILE A 216 -1.12 -6.22 0.42
CA ILE A 216 -1.13 -7.01 1.65
C ILE A 216 -2.57 -7.33 2.03
N ALA A 217 -2.80 -8.55 2.51
CA ALA A 217 -4.07 -8.95 3.10
C ALA A 217 -3.85 -9.64 4.45
N VAL A 218 -4.73 -9.35 5.41
CA VAL A 218 -4.78 -10.02 6.71
C VAL A 218 -6.20 -10.49 7.00
N HIS A 219 -6.35 -11.53 7.82
CA HIS A 219 -7.65 -12.08 8.22
C HIS A 219 -7.90 -11.82 9.70
N VAL A 220 -8.78 -10.86 10.01
CA VAL A 220 -9.15 -10.55 11.39
C VAL A 220 -10.29 -11.45 11.84
N ARG A 221 -10.12 -12.10 13.00
CA ARG A 221 -11.07 -13.04 13.58
C ARG A 221 -12.48 -12.46 13.68
N GLY A 222 -13.47 -13.17 13.11
CA GLY A 222 -14.87 -12.76 13.14
C GLY A 222 -15.22 -11.52 12.32
N LYS A 223 -14.25 -10.91 11.60
CA LYS A 223 -14.47 -9.75 10.73
C LYS A 223 -14.34 -10.11 9.25
N GLY A 224 -13.28 -10.82 8.86
CA GLY A 224 -12.95 -11.11 7.48
C GLY A 224 -11.64 -10.47 7.05
N LEU A 225 -11.47 -10.29 5.74
CA LEU A 225 -10.26 -9.75 5.14
C LEU A 225 -10.14 -8.23 5.34
N VAL A 226 -8.93 -7.79 5.68
CA VAL A 226 -8.46 -6.41 5.58
C VAL A 226 -7.43 -6.37 4.46
N ILE A 227 -7.69 -5.60 3.41
CA ILE A 227 -6.87 -5.53 2.19
C ILE A 227 -6.24 -4.15 2.11
N ILE A 228 -4.92 -4.10 1.94
CA ILE A 228 -4.11 -2.89 1.90
C ILE A 228 -3.38 -2.86 0.57
N SER A 229 -3.73 -1.91 -0.29
CA SER A 229 -3.11 -1.74 -1.61
C SER A 229 -2.08 -0.62 -1.64
N GLY A 230 -1.08 -0.71 -2.52
CA GLY A 230 -0.21 0.39 -2.88
C GLY A 230 -0.92 1.35 -3.82
N CYS A 231 -0.76 1.16 -5.13
CA CYS A 231 -1.50 1.89 -6.15
C CYS A 231 -2.69 1.12 -6.75
N ALA A 232 -2.69 -0.21 -6.66
CA ALA A 232 -3.65 -1.06 -7.37
C ALA A 232 -3.65 -0.83 -8.90
N HIS A 233 -2.46 -0.82 -9.54
CA HIS A 233 -2.35 -0.78 -11.00
C HIS A 233 -2.98 -1.99 -11.69
N ALA A 234 -3.09 -3.11 -10.99
CA ALA A 234 -3.86 -4.26 -11.46
C ALA A 234 -5.37 -4.02 -11.43
N GLY A 235 -5.82 -3.01 -10.67
CA GLY A 235 -7.21 -2.69 -10.36
C GLY A 235 -7.60 -3.14 -8.97
N ILE A 236 -8.24 -2.24 -8.20
CA ILE A 236 -8.64 -2.56 -6.82
C ILE A 236 -9.65 -3.70 -6.75
N ILE A 237 -10.56 -3.82 -7.72
CA ILE A 237 -11.52 -4.92 -7.77
C ILE A 237 -10.81 -6.24 -8.10
N ASN A 238 -9.88 -6.23 -9.06
CA ASN A 238 -9.05 -7.39 -9.35
C ASN A 238 -8.26 -7.83 -8.11
N THR A 239 -7.66 -6.89 -7.37
CA THR A 239 -6.92 -7.15 -6.14
C THR A 239 -7.80 -7.82 -5.09
N ILE A 240 -9.00 -7.29 -4.83
CA ILE A 240 -9.95 -7.87 -3.87
C ILE A 240 -10.38 -9.29 -4.30
N LEU A 241 -10.75 -9.46 -5.57
CA LEU A 241 -11.18 -10.76 -6.09
C LEU A 241 -10.05 -11.79 -6.03
N TYR A 242 -8.82 -11.37 -6.32
CA TYR A 242 -7.65 -12.22 -6.26
C TYR A 242 -7.32 -12.65 -4.82
N VAL A 243 -7.32 -11.71 -3.86
CA VAL A 243 -7.13 -12.04 -2.44
C VAL A 243 -8.18 -13.05 -1.97
N ARG A 244 -9.47 -12.84 -2.28
CA ARG A 244 -10.54 -13.80 -1.96
C ARG A 244 -10.32 -15.17 -2.57
N LYS A 245 -9.85 -15.23 -3.82
CA LYS A 245 -9.53 -16.48 -4.54
C LYS A 245 -8.40 -17.24 -3.86
N VAL A 246 -7.31 -16.55 -3.54
CA VAL A 246 -6.09 -17.15 -2.98
C VAL A 246 -6.29 -17.62 -1.54
N THR A 247 -7.03 -16.84 -0.74
CA THR A 247 -7.27 -17.16 0.67
C THR A 247 -8.46 -18.08 0.89
N GLY A 248 -9.39 -18.16 -0.06
CA GLY A 248 -10.66 -18.85 0.12
C GLY A 248 -11.65 -18.12 1.04
N ILE A 249 -11.31 -16.90 1.51
CA ILE A 249 -12.13 -16.10 2.42
C ILE A 249 -12.98 -15.13 1.61
N SER A 250 -14.30 -15.19 1.79
CA SER A 250 -15.25 -14.36 1.02
C SER A 250 -15.47 -12.97 1.61
N ASP A 251 -15.43 -12.85 2.95
CA ASP A 251 -15.84 -11.64 3.65
C ASP A 251 -14.71 -10.61 3.62
N VAL A 252 -15.01 -9.41 3.09
CA VAL A 252 -14.09 -8.27 3.03
C VAL A 252 -14.56 -7.23 4.03
N HIS A 253 -13.81 -7.06 5.11
CA HIS A 253 -14.14 -6.12 6.18
C HIS A 253 -13.64 -4.71 5.88
N ALA A 254 -12.40 -4.59 5.40
CA ALA A 254 -11.79 -3.29 5.14
C ALA A 254 -10.96 -3.30 3.85
N VAL A 255 -10.97 -2.17 3.14
CA VAL A 255 -10.13 -1.91 1.97
C VAL A 255 -9.49 -0.53 2.14
N LEU A 256 -8.16 -0.49 2.19
CA LEU A 256 -7.37 0.72 2.39
C LEU A 256 -6.30 0.85 1.30
N GLY A 257 -5.93 2.08 0.94
CA GLY A 257 -4.82 2.33 0.02
C GLY A 257 -5.19 3.11 -1.23
N GLY A 258 -4.28 3.11 -2.21
CA GLY A 258 -4.49 3.70 -3.51
C GLY A 258 -5.33 2.79 -4.41
N PHE A 259 -6.28 3.39 -5.14
CA PHE A 259 -7.17 2.68 -6.08
C PHE A 259 -6.92 3.09 -7.53
N HIS A 260 -5.94 3.93 -7.76
CA HIS A 260 -5.50 4.45 -9.05
C HIS A 260 -6.65 4.92 -9.96
N LEU A 261 -7.48 5.83 -9.44
CA LEU A 261 -8.67 6.35 -10.14
C LEU A 261 -8.53 7.82 -10.57
N SER A 262 -7.32 8.37 -10.48
CA SER A 262 -7.03 9.75 -10.85
C SER A 262 -6.63 9.88 -12.32
N GLY A 263 -7.05 10.99 -12.94
CA GLY A 263 -6.69 11.35 -14.31
C GLY A 263 -7.62 10.81 -15.39
N ALA A 264 -7.45 11.32 -16.60
CA ALA A 264 -8.38 11.15 -17.72
C ALA A 264 -8.64 9.70 -18.11
N PHE A 265 -7.67 8.79 -17.91
CA PHE A 265 -7.81 7.38 -18.24
C PHE A 265 -8.58 6.58 -17.18
N PHE A 266 -8.54 7.01 -15.93
CA PHE A 266 -9.10 6.25 -14.80
C PHE A 266 -10.41 6.84 -14.27
N GLU A 267 -10.61 8.15 -14.35
CA GLU A 267 -11.88 8.77 -13.94
C GLU A 267 -13.13 8.14 -14.58
N PRO A 268 -13.12 7.69 -15.85
CA PRO A 268 -14.28 7.04 -16.45
C PRO A 268 -14.72 5.73 -15.80
N ILE A 269 -13.83 5.04 -15.06
CA ILE A 269 -14.16 3.78 -14.39
C ILE A 269 -14.55 3.95 -12.91
N ILE A 270 -14.58 5.17 -12.38
CA ILE A 270 -14.95 5.43 -10.97
C ILE A 270 -16.29 4.82 -10.62
N GLU A 271 -17.34 5.08 -11.42
CA GLU A 271 -18.69 4.60 -11.12
C GLU A 271 -18.81 3.07 -11.21
N GLU A 272 -18.09 2.43 -12.13
CA GLU A 272 -18.08 0.98 -12.20
C GLU A 272 -17.35 0.36 -11.00
N THR A 273 -16.24 0.95 -10.57
CA THR A 273 -15.52 0.56 -9.35
C THR A 273 -16.41 0.70 -8.12
N ILE A 274 -17.12 1.83 -7.94
CA ILE A 274 -18.08 2.06 -6.88
C ILE A 274 -19.17 0.97 -6.88
N ASN A 275 -19.74 0.65 -8.04
CA ASN A 275 -20.76 -0.38 -8.16
C ASN A 275 -20.27 -1.78 -7.80
N LYS A 276 -18.98 -2.09 -8.02
CA LYS A 276 -18.37 -3.36 -7.59
C LYS A 276 -18.09 -3.37 -6.09
N ILE A 277 -17.54 -2.27 -5.53
CA ILE A 277 -17.30 -2.11 -4.08
C ILE A 277 -18.63 -2.23 -3.31
N ARG A 278 -19.73 -1.64 -3.80
CA ARG A 278 -21.05 -1.75 -3.16
C ARG A 278 -21.51 -3.20 -3.01
N LYS A 279 -21.19 -4.09 -3.96
CA LYS A 279 -21.53 -5.52 -3.90
C LYS A 279 -20.65 -6.32 -2.94
N LEU A 280 -19.49 -5.78 -2.57
CA LEU A 280 -18.57 -6.40 -1.61
C LEU A 280 -18.88 -5.98 -0.17
N GLU A 281 -19.63 -4.88 0.01
CA GLU A 281 -20.11 -4.36 1.29
C GLU A 281 -19.04 -4.22 2.38
N PRO A 282 -17.84 -3.65 2.09
CA PRO A 282 -16.83 -3.46 3.10
C PRO A 282 -17.37 -2.53 4.20
N LYS A 283 -17.00 -2.81 5.44
CA LYS A 283 -17.39 -1.99 6.61
C LYS A 283 -16.48 -0.78 6.79
N ILE A 284 -15.27 -0.84 6.25
CA ILE A 284 -14.27 0.23 6.30
C ILE A 284 -13.71 0.41 4.90
N LEU A 285 -13.77 1.65 4.39
CA LEU A 285 -13.29 2.00 3.07
C LEU A 285 -12.44 3.28 3.18
N VAL A 286 -11.14 3.16 2.90
CA VAL A 286 -10.17 4.24 3.04
C VAL A 286 -9.40 4.44 1.74
N PRO A 287 -10.05 5.01 0.70
CA PRO A 287 -9.37 5.36 -0.54
C PRO A 287 -8.44 6.56 -0.31
N MET A 288 -7.18 6.41 -0.70
CA MET A 288 -6.15 7.43 -0.47
C MET A 288 -5.18 7.51 -1.66
N HIS A 289 -4.13 8.30 -1.56
CA HIS A 289 -3.00 8.39 -2.49
C HIS A 289 -3.42 8.61 -3.96
N CYS A 290 -3.07 7.69 -4.85
CA CYS A 290 -3.37 7.76 -6.29
C CYS A 290 -4.87 7.55 -6.64
N THR A 291 -5.74 7.29 -5.67
CA THR A 291 -7.20 7.30 -5.89
C THR A 291 -7.66 8.64 -6.44
N GLY A 292 -7.07 9.73 -5.99
CA GLY A 292 -7.35 11.09 -6.46
C GLY A 292 -8.64 11.69 -5.90
N TRP A 293 -8.64 13.02 -5.79
CA TRP A 293 -9.69 13.77 -5.10
C TRP A 293 -11.12 13.51 -5.63
N LYS A 294 -11.28 13.44 -6.96
CA LYS A 294 -12.59 13.22 -7.58
C LYS A 294 -13.19 11.87 -7.19
N ALA A 295 -12.38 10.81 -7.22
CA ALA A 295 -12.83 9.49 -6.81
C ALA A 295 -13.07 9.43 -5.29
N ILE A 296 -12.17 9.97 -4.47
CA ILE A 296 -12.33 10.03 -3.00
C ILE A 296 -13.65 10.72 -2.64
N HIS A 297 -13.96 11.86 -3.28
CA HIS A 297 -15.22 12.57 -3.06
C HIS A 297 -16.43 11.71 -3.45
N ARG A 298 -16.38 11.03 -4.61
CA ARG A 298 -17.47 10.11 -5.01
C ARG A 298 -17.65 8.93 -4.03
N PHE A 299 -16.55 8.36 -3.53
CA PHE A 299 -16.62 7.32 -2.49
C PHE A 299 -17.25 7.85 -1.20
N SER A 300 -16.94 9.06 -0.78
CA SER A 300 -17.53 9.66 0.44
C SER A 300 -19.05 9.89 0.33
N GLU A 301 -19.54 10.22 -0.86
CA GLU A 301 -20.98 10.38 -1.12
C GLU A 301 -21.72 9.03 -1.16
N GLU A 302 -21.10 7.99 -1.76
CA GLU A 302 -21.75 6.70 -2.00
C GLU A 302 -21.65 5.72 -0.83
N PHE A 303 -20.69 5.92 0.08
CA PHE A 303 -20.42 5.06 1.23
C PHE A 303 -20.30 5.85 2.54
N PRO A 304 -21.32 6.68 2.89
CA PRO A 304 -21.20 7.59 4.05
C PRO A 304 -20.94 6.86 5.38
N ASP A 305 -21.39 5.60 5.51
CA ASP A 305 -21.27 4.82 6.75
C ASP A 305 -19.96 4.04 6.84
N SER A 306 -19.26 3.79 5.73
CA SER A 306 -18.01 3.01 5.69
C SER A 306 -16.81 3.79 5.24
N PHE A 307 -17.00 4.94 4.58
CA PHE A 307 -15.92 5.80 4.12
C PHE A 307 -15.23 6.51 5.30
N ILE A 308 -13.91 6.47 5.30
CA ILE A 308 -13.08 7.23 6.23
C ILE A 308 -12.03 8.02 5.45
N LEU A 309 -12.00 9.34 5.65
CA LEU A 309 -10.97 10.19 5.07
C LEU A 309 -9.64 9.91 5.77
N ASN A 310 -8.63 9.52 5.00
CA ASN A 310 -7.28 9.35 5.50
C ASN A 310 -6.59 10.70 5.75
N SER A 311 -5.61 10.68 6.63
CA SER A 311 -4.65 11.76 6.85
C SER A 311 -3.35 11.14 7.36
N VAL A 312 -2.21 11.68 6.99
CA VAL A 312 -0.93 11.27 7.56
C VAL A 312 -1.01 11.31 9.09
N GLY A 313 -0.49 10.27 9.75
CA GLY A 313 -0.57 10.07 11.20
C GLY A 313 -1.81 9.31 11.68
N SER A 314 -2.82 9.06 10.82
CA SER A 314 -3.99 8.27 11.20
C SER A 314 -3.63 6.80 11.42
N THR A 315 -4.05 6.24 12.55
CA THR A 315 -3.94 4.81 12.88
C THR A 315 -5.32 4.19 12.85
N PHE A 316 -5.54 3.25 11.94
CA PHE A 316 -6.77 2.45 11.85
C PHE A 316 -6.59 1.19 12.68
N THR A 317 -7.51 0.94 13.64
CA THR A 317 -7.48 -0.24 14.52
C THR A 317 -8.70 -1.11 14.25
N ILE A 318 -8.46 -2.36 13.84
CA ILE A 318 -9.52 -3.35 13.60
C ILE A 318 -9.27 -4.53 14.55
N VAL A 319 -10.25 -4.79 15.42
CA VAL A 319 -10.20 -5.82 16.47
C VAL A 319 -11.26 -6.88 16.21
N SER A 320 -10.96 -8.13 16.56
CA SER A 320 -11.85 -9.30 16.48
C SER A 320 -13.16 -9.17 17.25
#